data_a2dadabda7fa835c56e666b7dea10a3b
#
_entry.id   a2dadabda7fa835c56e666b7dea10a3b
#
_cell.length_a   1.000
_cell.length_b   1.000
_cell.length_c   1.000
_cell.angle_alpha   90.00
_cell.angle_beta   90.00
_cell.angle_gamma   90.00
#
_symmetry.space_group_name_H-M   'P 1'
#
loop_
_entity.id
_entity.type
_entity.pdbx_description
1 polymer ?
#
loop_
_entity_poly.entity_id
_entity_poly.type
_entity_poly.pdbx_seq_one_letter_code
_entity_poly.pdbx_strand_id
1 'polypeptide(L)'
;MKIKRFEFNMFPENCYVLWDETNEAVVIDPGCFYEEEKQALKNFITKNGLNVKHLLNTHLHLDHIFGNPFMLKEFGLKAEANQADEFWIDEAPKQSRMFGFQLQEAPVPLGTYLHDGDIITFGNTKLEAIHVPGHSPGSLVYYCAADHCMFS
;
A
#
# COMPACT_ATOMS: atom_id res chain seq x y z
N MET A 1 1.96 -9.48 15.99
CA MET A 1 2.20 -8.54 14.87
C MET A 1 2.30 -7.12 15.42
N LYS A 2 3.25 -6.36 14.92
CA LYS A 2 3.44 -4.95 15.26
C LYS A 2 2.92 -4.09 14.13
N ILE A 3 2.42 -2.88 14.48
CA ILE A 3 1.76 -1.98 13.53
C ILE A 3 2.33 -0.58 13.71
N LYS A 4 2.73 0.05 12.60
CA LYS A 4 3.03 1.48 12.55
C LYS A 4 2.10 2.13 11.53
N ARG A 5 1.39 3.16 11.96
CA ARG A 5 0.53 3.97 11.08
C ARG A 5 1.20 5.29 10.77
N PHE A 6 1.18 5.66 9.49
CA PHE A 6 1.52 7.00 9.02
C PHE A 6 0.28 7.65 8.41
N GLU A 7 0.19 8.96 8.51
CA GLU A 7 -0.79 9.74 7.79
C GLU A 7 -0.05 10.55 6.73
N PHE A 8 -0.37 10.32 5.45
CA PHE A 8 0.35 10.90 4.34
C PHE A 8 -0.55 11.72 3.42
N ASN A 9 0.09 12.62 2.70
CA ASN A 9 -0.41 13.48 1.62
C ASN A 9 -1.54 14.44 2.02
N MET A 10 -2.03 15.21 1.03
CA MET A 10 -3.04 16.26 1.22
C MET A 10 -4.45 15.70 1.44
N PHE A 11 -4.67 14.42 1.18
CA PHE A 11 -5.95 13.74 1.38
C PHE A 11 -6.01 12.96 2.70
N PRO A 12 -5.20 13.27 3.69
CA PRO A 12 -4.78 12.53 4.89
C PRO A 12 -5.16 11.03 4.86
N GLU A 13 -4.40 10.25 4.07
CA GLU A 13 -4.63 8.82 3.99
C GLU A 13 -3.73 8.05 4.97
N ASN A 14 -4.16 6.87 5.38
CA ASN A 14 -3.41 6.02 6.30
C ASN A 14 -2.56 5.01 5.55
N CYS A 15 -1.25 5.02 5.84
CA CYS A 15 -0.30 4.00 5.42
C CYS A 15 0.06 3.14 6.62
N TYR A 16 0.07 1.83 6.46
CA TYR A 16 0.43 0.91 7.54
C TYR A 16 1.69 0.14 7.19
N VAL A 17 2.58 0.00 8.17
CA VAL A 17 3.69 -0.95 8.14
C VAL A 17 3.39 -2.01 9.19
N LEU A 18 3.34 -3.27 8.76
CA LEU A 18 3.08 -4.42 9.64
C LEU A 18 4.30 -5.33 9.64
N TRP A 19 4.71 -5.81 10.80
CA TRP A 19 5.83 -6.75 10.91
C TRP A 19 5.66 -7.64 12.11
N ASP A 20 6.44 -8.70 12.17
CA ASP A 20 6.46 -9.62 13.31
C ASP A 20 7.87 -9.83 13.85
N GLU A 21 8.05 -10.81 14.73
CA GLU A 21 9.32 -11.12 15.38
C GLU A 21 10.43 -11.51 14.42
N THR A 22 10.12 -11.88 13.18
CA THR A 22 11.10 -12.21 12.14
C THR A 22 11.69 -10.96 11.48
N ASN A 23 11.10 -9.78 11.73
CA ASN A 23 11.36 -8.53 11.02
C ASN A 23 10.95 -8.54 9.55
N GLU A 24 10.28 -9.58 9.08
CA GLU A 24 9.60 -9.52 7.80
C GLU A 24 8.36 -8.64 7.92
N ALA A 25 8.12 -7.83 6.91
CA ALA A 25 7.11 -6.78 6.95
C ALA A 25 6.31 -6.67 5.66
N VAL A 26 5.17 -6.00 5.76
CA VAL A 26 4.41 -5.52 4.60
C VAL A 26 4.11 -4.05 4.77
N VAL A 27 3.98 -3.34 3.66
CA VAL A 27 3.53 -1.94 3.63
C VAL A 27 2.18 -1.92 2.91
N ILE A 28 1.20 -1.26 3.51
CA ILE A 28 -0.15 -1.11 2.97
C ILE A 28 -0.40 0.37 2.66
N ASP A 29 -0.82 0.66 1.44
CA ASP A 29 -1.20 1.99 0.96
C ASP A 29 -0.14 3.07 1.21
N PRO A 30 1.03 2.99 0.58
CA PRO A 30 2.08 3.98 0.75
C PRO A 30 1.76 5.25 -0.05
N GLY A 31 0.88 6.08 0.48
CA GLY A 31 0.46 7.33 -0.14
C GLY A 31 1.43 8.49 0.09
N CYS A 32 2.70 8.23 0.35
CA CYS A 32 3.71 9.26 0.58
C CYS A 32 3.95 10.07 -0.70
N PHE A 33 3.59 11.34 -0.64
CA PHE A 33 3.68 12.27 -1.76
C PHE A 33 4.86 13.23 -1.61
N TYR A 34 4.99 13.84 -0.42
CA TYR A 34 6.05 14.78 -0.13
C TYR A 34 7.37 14.07 0.19
N GLU A 35 8.49 14.71 -0.10
CA GLU A 35 9.81 14.11 0.12
C GLU A 35 10.02 13.71 1.59
N GLU A 36 9.60 14.55 2.53
CA GLU A 36 9.70 14.25 3.96
C GLU A 36 8.87 13.03 4.35
N GLU A 37 7.76 12.77 3.67
CA GLU A 37 6.94 11.57 3.91
C GLU A 37 7.63 10.32 3.41
N LYS A 38 8.23 10.39 2.22
CA LYS A 38 9.02 9.29 1.65
C LYS A 38 10.19 8.93 2.56
N GLN A 39 10.90 9.95 3.05
CA GLN A 39 12.03 9.74 3.96
C GLN A 39 11.57 9.18 5.30
N ALA A 40 10.43 9.62 5.84
CA ALA A 40 9.89 9.08 7.09
C ALA A 40 9.61 7.59 6.99
N LEU A 41 8.98 7.15 5.89
CA LEU A 41 8.70 5.73 5.64
C LEU A 41 9.99 4.93 5.49
N LYS A 42 10.92 5.41 4.66
CA LYS A 42 12.20 4.75 4.42
C LYS A 42 13.02 4.63 5.71
N ASN A 43 13.12 5.71 6.47
CA ASN A 43 13.88 5.74 7.71
C ASN A 43 13.30 4.79 8.75
N PHE A 44 11.98 4.72 8.85
CA PHE A 44 11.33 3.79 9.78
C PHE A 44 11.68 2.34 9.42
N ILE A 45 11.55 1.96 8.15
CA ILE A 45 11.87 0.61 7.67
C ILE A 45 13.33 0.28 7.94
N THR A 46 14.24 1.18 7.58
CA THR A 46 15.69 0.98 7.72
C THR A 46 16.10 0.92 9.19
N LYS A 47 15.63 1.86 10.00
CA LYS A 47 15.98 1.95 11.42
C LYS A 47 15.55 0.71 12.21
N ASN A 48 14.43 0.13 11.86
CA ASN A 48 13.90 -1.05 12.53
C ASN A 48 14.40 -2.37 11.91
N GLY A 49 15.25 -2.30 10.90
CA GLY A 49 15.82 -3.48 10.26
C GLY A 49 14.77 -4.35 9.58
N LEU A 50 13.71 -3.76 9.03
CA LEU A 50 12.61 -4.50 8.45
C LEU A 50 12.93 -4.95 7.03
N ASN A 51 12.55 -6.18 6.72
CA ASN A 51 12.61 -6.74 5.38
C ASN A 51 11.19 -6.75 4.80
N VAL A 52 10.89 -5.78 3.95
CA VAL A 52 9.55 -5.64 3.37
C VAL A 52 9.38 -6.69 2.26
N LYS A 53 8.41 -7.58 2.44
CA LYS A 53 8.15 -8.69 1.51
C LYS A 53 7.03 -8.37 0.53
N HIS A 54 6.08 -7.54 0.91
CA HIS A 54 4.92 -7.21 0.08
C HIS A 54 4.57 -5.74 0.19
N LEU A 55 4.15 -5.17 -0.94
CA LEU A 55 3.55 -3.86 -1.03
C LEU A 55 2.09 -4.07 -1.44
N LEU A 56 1.18 -3.76 -0.52
CA LEU A 56 -0.24 -4.03 -0.70
C LEU A 56 -1.01 -2.71 -0.86
N ASN A 57 -1.98 -2.68 -1.76
CA ASN A 57 -2.95 -1.60 -1.80
C ASN A 57 -4.34 -2.13 -1.48
N THR A 58 -5.09 -1.40 -0.66
CA THR A 58 -6.50 -1.71 -0.40
C THR A 58 -7.34 -1.40 -1.63
N HIS A 59 -7.03 -0.29 -2.29
CA HIS A 59 -7.62 0.11 -3.56
C HIS A 59 -6.64 1.08 -4.25
N LEU A 60 -6.90 1.44 -5.50
CA LEU A 60 -5.94 2.18 -6.31
C LEU A 60 -6.36 3.63 -6.58
N HIS A 61 -7.14 4.24 -5.68
CA HIS A 61 -7.34 5.68 -5.72
C HIS A 61 -6.00 6.39 -5.55
N LEU A 62 -5.90 7.56 -6.16
CA LEU A 62 -4.69 8.34 -6.30
C LEU A 62 -3.89 8.50 -5.00
N ASP A 63 -4.57 8.86 -3.92
CA ASP A 63 -3.95 9.13 -2.62
C ASP A 63 -3.33 7.89 -1.96
N HIS A 64 -3.76 6.69 -2.36
CA HIS A 64 -3.22 5.43 -1.82
C HIS A 64 -2.03 4.90 -2.60
N ILE A 65 -1.76 5.44 -3.80
CA ILE A 65 -0.72 4.93 -4.68
C ILE A 65 0.41 5.92 -4.97
N PHE A 66 0.40 7.11 -4.38
CA PHE A 66 1.44 8.13 -4.62
C PHE A 66 2.85 7.61 -4.40
N GLY A 67 3.05 6.75 -3.43
CA GLY A 67 4.36 6.22 -3.08
C GLY A 67 4.72 4.89 -3.74
N ASN A 68 3.84 4.33 -4.58
CA ASN A 68 4.16 3.07 -5.26
C ASN A 68 5.43 3.17 -6.12
N PRO A 69 5.66 4.25 -6.92
CA PRO A 69 6.93 4.40 -7.64
C PRO A 69 8.14 4.46 -6.73
N PHE A 70 8.02 5.15 -5.60
CA PHE A 70 9.07 5.23 -4.58
C PHE A 70 9.41 3.84 -4.02
N MET A 71 8.39 3.04 -3.70
CA MET A 71 8.58 1.70 -3.17
C MET A 71 9.25 0.77 -4.17
N LEU A 72 8.90 0.91 -5.45
CA LEU A 72 9.57 0.14 -6.51
C LEU A 72 11.05 0.53 -6.61
N LYS A 73 11.35 1.82 -6.61
CA LYS A 73 12.72 2.33 -6.75
C LYS A 73 13.59 1.97 -5.55
N GLU A 74 13.08 2.15 -4.33
CA GLU A 74 13.87 1.99 -3.10
C GLU A 74 13.93 0.55 -2.62
N PHE A 75 12.87 -0.23 -2.82
CA PHE A 75 12.76 -1.58 -2.25
C PHE A 75 12.54 -2.66 -3.29
N GLY A 76 12.42 -2.30 -4.56
CA GLY A 76 12.22 -3.27 -5.64
C GLY A 76 10.85 -3.96 -5.59
N LEU A 77 9.87 -3.35 -4.92
CA LEU A 77 8.56 -3.95 -4.73
C LEU A 77 7.53 -3.35 -5.68
N LYS A 78 6.80 -4.21 -6.37
CA LYS A 78 5.62 -3.82 -7.16
C LYS A 78 4.37 -4.04 -6.33
N ALA A 79 3.37 -3.18 -6.51
CA ALA A 79 2.15 -3.25 -5.75
C ALA A 79 1.31 -4.48 -6.10
N GLU A 80 0.63 -5.00 -5.08
CA GLU A 80 -0.31 -6.09 -5.19
C GLU A 80 -1.70 -5.55 -4.83
N ALA A 81 -2.66 -5.78 -5.70
CA ALA A 81 -4.03 -5.28 -5.54
C ALA A 81 -5.00 -6.07 -6.41
N ASN A 82 -6.30 -5.78 -6.27
CA ASN A 82 -7.31 -6.42 -7.10
C ASN A 82 -7.34 -5.81 -8.51
N GLN A 83 -7.44 -6.66 -9.52
CA GLN A 83 -7.42 -6.27 -10.93
C GLN A 83 -8.57 -5.31 -11.28
N ALA A 84 -9.71 -5.39 -10.60
CA ALA A 84 -10.86 -4.54 -10.90
C ALA A 84 -10.57 -3.05 -10.70
N ASP A 85 -9.52 -2.70 -9.94
CA ASP A 85 -9.09 -1.32 -9.72
C ASP A 85 -7.96 -0.86 -10.66
N GLU A 86 -7.44 -1.74 -11.50
CA GLU A 86 -6.24 -1.43 -12.31
C GLU A 86 -6.42 -0.20 -13.20
N PHE A 87 -7.65 0.08 -13.66
CA PHE A 87 -7.94 1.25 -14.49
C PHE A 87 -7.59 2.59 -13.81
N TRP A 88 -7.58 2.65 -12.47
CA TRP A 88 -7.24 3.87 -11.75
C TRP A 88 -5.78 4.28 -11.98
N ILE A 89 -4.90 3.34 -12.31
CA ILE A 89 -3.48 3.63 -12.59
C ILE A 89 -3.40 4.55 -13.81
N ASP A 90 -4.11 4.22 -14.88
CA ASP A 90 -4.14 5.03 -16.11
C ASP A 90 -4.87 6.35 -15.90
N GLU A 91 -5.84 6.40 -14.99
CA GLU A 91 -6.62 7.59 -14.69
C GLU A 91 -5.91 8.56 -13.71
N ALA A 92 -4.85 8.12 -13.03
CA ALA A 92 -4.20 8.92 -12.00
C ALA A 92 -3.69 10.29 -12.49
N PRO A 93 -3.05 10.43 -13.68
CA PRO A 93 -2.65 11.74 -14.17
C PRO A 93 -3.83 12.69 -14.39
N LYS A 94 -4.95 12.16 -14.90
CA LYS A 94 -6.17 12.93 -15.10
C LYS A 94 -6.78 13.38 -13.77
N GLN A 95 -6.84 12.48 -12.80
CA GLN A 95 -7.36 12.79 -11.47
C GLN A 95 -6.51 13.86 -10.77
N SER A 96 -5.19 13.78 -10.87
CA SER A 96 -4.32 14.78 -10.27
C SER A 96 -4.60 16.18 -10.84
N ARG A 97 -4.80 16.28 -12.15
CA ARG A 97 -5.16 17.55 -12.79
C ARG A 97 -6.52 18.07 -12.32
N MET A 98 -7.49 17.17 -12.11
CA MET A 98 -8.82 17.56 -11.59
C MET A 98 -8.73 18.11 -10.18
N PHE A 99 -7.78 17.65 -9.36
CA PHE A 99 -7.54 18.16 -8.01
C PHE A 99 -6.56 19.34 -7.99
N GLY A 100 -6.07 19.79 -9.15
CA GLY A 100 -5.25 20.98 -9.28
C GLY A 100 -3.76 20.81 -8.97
N PHE A 101 -3.23 19.58 -9.06
CA PHE A 101 -1.80 19.34 -8.89
C PHE A 101 -1.25 18.41 -9.96
N GLN A 102 0.08 18.34 -10.04
CA GLN A 102 0.78 17.47 -10.97
C GLN A 102 1.45 16.33 -10.23
N LEU A 103 1.34 15.11 -10.77
CA LEU A 103 2.07 13.96 -10.24
C LEU A 103 3.58 14.18 -10.40
N GLN A 104 4.33 13.85 -9.36
CA GLN A 104 5.80 13.94 -9.37
C GLN A 104 6.42 12.82 -10.19
N GLU A 105 5.79 11.64 -10.18
CA GLU A 105 6.25 10.46 -10.91
C GLU A 105 5.06 9.77 -11.55
N ALA A 106 5.28 9.13 -12.70
CA ALA A 106 4.26 8.35 -13.36
C ALA A 106 3.86 7.15 -12.50
N PRO A 107 2.56 6.80 -12.43
CA PRO A 107 2.14 5.59 -11.74
C PRO A 107 2.79 4.35 -12.34
N VAL A 108 3.06 3.35 -11.50
CA VAL A 108 3.67 2.10 -11.93
C VAL A 108 2.61 0.99 -11.98
N PRO A 109 2.76 0.00 -12.90
CA PRO A 109 1.80 -1.08 -12.99
C PRO A 109 1.84 -2.01 -11.79
N LEU A 110 0.76 -2.78 -11.57
CA LEU A 110 0.70 -3.80 -10.56
C LEU A 110 1.67 -4.95 -10.88
N GLY A 111 2.22 -5.56 -9.84
CA GLY A 111 3.04 -6.76 -9.97
C GLY A 111 2.24 -8.04 -9.82
N THR A 112 1.21 -8.02 -8.99
CA THR A 112 0.39 -9.20 -8.67
C THR A 112 -1.06 -8.79 -8.51
N TYR A 113 -1.97 -9.62 -9.04
CA TYR A 113 -3.40 -9.46 -8.79
C TYR A 113 -3.79 -10.29 -7.58
N LEU A 114 -4.47 -9.65 -6.62
CA LEU A 114 -5.02 -10.32 -5.44
C LEU A 114 -6.51 -10.54 -5.62
N HIS A 115 -6.96 -11.72 -5.21
CA HIS A 115 -8.35 -12.15 -5.30
C HIS A 115 -8.93 -12.34 -3.90
N ASP A 116 -10.25 -12.35 -3.81
CA ASP A 116 -10.94 -12.63 -2.55
C ASP A 116 -10.46 -13.98 -1.98
N GLY A 117 -10.06 -13.98 -0.72
CA GLY A 117 -9.56 -15.15 -0.02
C GLY A 117 -8.08 -15.43 -0.17
N ASP A 118 -7.35 -14.66 -0.96
CA ASP A 118 -5.90 -14.84 -1.10
C ASP A 118 -5.20 -14.57 0.24
N ILE A 119 -4.17 -15.37 0.52
CA ILE A 119 -3.38 -15.27 1.75
C ILE A 119 -2.03 -14.65 1.42
N ILE A 120 -1.69 -13.60 2.15
CA ILE A 120 -0.38 -12.93 2.08
C ILE A 120 0.38 -13.29 3.35
N THR A 121 1.60 -13.83 3.19
CA THR A 121 2.41 -14.28 4.31
C THR A 121 3.67 -13.42 4.44
N PHE A 122 3.98 -13.01 5.65
CA PHE A 122 5.26 -12.40 5.99
C PHE A 122 5.70 -12.92 7.36
N GLY A 123 6.93 -13.44 7.42
CA GLY A 123 7.40 -14.13 8.63
C GLY A 123 6.46 -15.26 9.03
N ASN A 124 5.94 -15.19 10.25
CA ASN A 124 4.98 -16.14 10.81
C ASN A 124 3.55 -15.60 10.78
N THR A 125 3.31 -14.49 10.09
CA THR A 125 2.04 -13.78 10.07
C THR A 125 1.34 -13.96 8.71
N LYS A 126 0.02 -14.07 8.75
CA LYS A 126 -0.83 -14.22 7.56
C LYS A 126 -1.90 -13.15 7.55
N LEU A 127 -2.12 -12.56 6.37
CA LEU A 127 -3.25 -11.69 6.09
C LEU A 127 -4.13 -12.36 5.04
N GLU A 128 -5.44 -12.22 5.19
CA GLU A 128 -6.40 -12.66 4.18
C GLU A 128 -6.91 -11.42 3.44
N ALA A 129 -6.85 -11.45 2.12
CA ALA A 129 -7.46 -10.42 1.28
C ALA A 129 -8.95 -10.71 1.15
N ILE A 130 -9.79 -9.75 1.49
CA ILE A 130 -11.25 -9.87 1.40
C ILE A 130 -11.75 -8.81 0.44
N HIS A 131 -12.41 -9.22 -0.63
CA HIS A 131 -12.95 -8.30 -1.63
C HIS A 131 -14.24 -7.66 -1.12
N VAL A 132 -14.24 -6.34 -1.00
CA VAL A 132 -15.36 -5.54 -0.48
C VAL A 132 -15.67 -4.38 -1.43
N PRO A 133 -16.18 -4.68 -2.64
CA PRO A 133 -16.46 -3.64 -3.62
C PRO A 133 -17.50 -2.65 -3.08
N GLY A 134 -17.35 -1.38 -3.46
CA GLY A 134 -18.25 -0.31 -3.01
C GLY A 134 -17.59 1.04 -3.20
N HIS A 135 -16.71 1.42 -2.30
CA HIS A 135 -15.91 2.65 -2.42
C HIS A 135 -15.11 2.64 -3.73
N SER A 136 -14.56 1.48 -4.08
CA SER A 136 -13.95 1.22 -5.38
C SER A 136 -14.29 -0.22 -5.80
N PRO A 137 -14.38 -0.52 -7.11
CA PRO A 137 -14.74 -1.88 -7.57
C PRO A 137 -13.77 -2.94 -7.09
N GLY A 138 -12.49 -2.60 -6.92
CA GLY A 138 -11.45 -3.54 -6.49
C GLY A 138 -11.02 -3.38 -5.03
N SER A 139 -11.83 -2.74 -4.19
CA SER A 139 -11.47 -2.55 -2.78
C SER A 139 -11.27 -3.88 -2.07
N LEU A 140 -10.13 -3.97 -1.37
CA LEU A 140 -9.77 -5.11 -0.53
C LEU A 140 -9.62 -4.65 0.91
N VAL A 141 -9.98 -5.52 1.83
CA VAL A 141 -9.64 -5.43 3.24
C VAL A 141 -8.63 -6.52 3.53
N TYR A 142 -7.61 -6.21 4.32
CA TYR A 142 -6.60 -7.19 4.75
C TYR A 142 -6.86 -7.55 6.20
N TYR A 143 -7.19 -8.81 6.43
CA TYR A 143 -7.62 -9.32 7.74
C TYR A 143 -6.55 -10.23 8.33
N CYS A 144 -6.17 -9.95 9.58
CA CYS A 144 -5.29 -10.79 10.37
C CYS A 144 -6.12 -11.49 11.44
N ALA A 145 -6.45 -12.79 11.22
CA ALA A 145 -7.30 -13.55 12.13
C ALA A 145 -6.65 -13.74 13.50
N ALA A 146 -5.32 -13.98 13.53
CA ALA A 146 -4.59 -14.24 14.77
C ALA A 146 -4.63 -13.03 15.72
N ASP A 147 -4.59 -11.82 15.20
CA ASP A 147 -4.58 -10.58 15.99
C ASP A 147 -5.95 -9.89 16.01
N HIS A 148 -6.97 -10.46 15.38
CA HIS A 148 -8.32 -9.91 15.27
C HIS A 148 -8.32 -8.45 14.79
N CYS A 149 -7.52 -8.14 13.77
CA CYS A 149 -7.46 -6.80 13.21
C CYS A 149 -7.56 -6.81 11.69
N MET A 150 -7.98 -5.67 11.15
CA MET A 150 -8.35 -5.52 9.77
C MET A 150 -7.87 -4.15 9.27
N PHE A 151 -7.37 -4.12 8.04
CA PHE A 151 -6.86 -2.88 7.40
C PHE A 151 -7.68 -2.61 6.14
N SER A 152 -8.24 -1.43 6.07
CA SER A 152 -9.06 -0.99 4.94
C SER A 152 -8.54 0.31 4.33
#